data_8ec4066ece15d488e0063919ba4ceaba
#
_entry.id   8ec4066ece15d488e0063919ba4ceaba
#
_cell.length_a   1.000
_cell.length_b   1.000
_cell.length_c   1.000
_cell.angle_alpha   90.00
_cell.angle_beta   90.00
_cell.angle_gamma   90.00
#
_symmetry.space_group_name_H-M   'P 1'
#
loop_
_entity.id
_entity.type
_entity.pdbx_description
1 polymer ?
#
loop_
_entity_poly.entity_id
_entity_poly.type
_entity_poly.pdbx_seq_one_letter_code
_entity_poly.pdbx_strand_id
1 'polypeptide(L)'
;EISACLVGSEMCIRDRSGLPCIAECGGFLYLHEYLETPDKEKYPMAGIIRGTGYNAGKLQRFGYMSVKSVKNTMLADKNQSFRAHEFHYWNSDCPGSDYEVIKASDNSTASAGYGSDTLYAGFPHIYFYGNENVAERFMDACMKYKKNSRQEAELIPELDKIKGINRDAVMKAKAHWNGIAKPLH
;
A
#
# COMPACT_ATOMS: atom_id res chain seq x y z
N GLU A 1 17.30 -7.51 -17.84
CA GLU A 1 16.35 -6.44 -18.30
C GLU A 1 14.85 -6.78 -18.16
N ILE A 2 14.46 -7.84 -17.50
CA ILE A 2 13.04 -8.27 -17.45
C ILE A 2 12.31 -7.81 -16.19
N SER A 3 12.99 -7.36 -15.14
CA SER A 3 12.33 -7.30 -13.83
C SER A 3 11.71 -5.97 -13.45
N ALA A 4 12.26 -4.84 -13.83
CA ALA A 4 11.79 -3.53 -13.34
C ALA A 4 10.41 -3.12 -13.90
N CYS A 5 10.11 -3.46 -15.14
CA CYS A 5 8.86 -3.10 -15.79
C CYS A 5 7.68 -4.01 -15.34
N LEU A 6 7.95 -5.27 -15.03
CA LEU A 6 6.94 -6.23 -14.55
C LEU A 6 6.53 -5.95 -13.12
N VAL A 7 7.49 -5.65 -12.24
CA VAL A 7 7.23 -5.36 -10.83
C VAL A 7 6.39 -4.09 -10.67
N GLY A 8 6.70 -3.02 -11.36
CA GLY A 8 5.92 -1.78 -11.34
C GLY A 8 4.52 -1.97 -11.91
N SER A 9 4.37 -2.74 -13.01
CA SER A 9 3.06 -3.00 -13.61
C SER A 9 2.16 -3.88 -12.74
N GLU A 10 2.68 -4.90 -12.07
CA GLU A 10 1.90 -5.75 -11.16
C GLU A 10 1.39 -4.97 -9.95
N MET A 11 2.21 -4.12 -9.34
CA MET A 11 1.76 -3.29 -8.21
C MET A 11 0.74 -2.24 -8.65
N CYS A 12 0.91 -1.59 -9.81
CA CYS A 12 -0.09 -0.70 -10.39
C CYS A 12 -1.41 -1.41 -10.69
N ILE A 13 -1.38 -2.67 -11.11
CA ILE A 13 -2.57 -3.49 -11.34
C ILE A 13 -3.26 -3.81 -10.01
N ARG A 14 -2.50 -4.18 -8.98
CA ARG A 14 -3.04 -4.45 -7.63
C ARG A 14 -3.67 -3.21 -7.00
N ASP A 15 -3.02 -2.06 -7.12
CA ASP A 15 -3.56 -0.79 -6.63
C ASP A 15 -4.87 -0.43 -7.35
N ARG A 16 -4.91 -0.55 -8.68
CA ARG A 16 -6.12 -0.32 -9.48
C ARG A 16 -7.24 -1.35 -9.20
N SER A 17 -6.91 -2.56 -8.81
CA SER A 17 -7.89 -3.58 -8.44
C SER A 17 -8.50 -3.36 -7.06
N GLY A 18 -7.98 -2.42 -6.26
CA GLY A 18 -8.45 -2.14 -4.91
C GLY A 18 -8.07 -3.22 -3.89
N LEU A 19 -7.00 -3.99 -4.14
CA LEU A 19 -6.47 -4.96 -3.19
C LEU A 19 -5.95 -4.24 -1.94
N PRO A 20 -6.44 -4.56 -0.74
CA PRO A 20 -5.94 -3.98 0.48
C PRO A 20 -4.45 -4.26 0.69
N CYS A 21 -3.69 -3.21 1.00
CA CYS A 21 -2.25 -3.28 1.17
C CYS A 21 -1.80 -2.49 2.39
N ILE A 22 -0.90 -3.09 3.18
CA ILE A 22 -0.13 -2.43 4.24
C ILE A 22 1.34 -2.48 3.84
N ALA A 23 1.96 -1.31 3.67
CA ALA A 23 3.34 -1.15 3.26
C ALA A 23 4.11 -0.33 4.30
N GLU A 24 4.81 -1.02 5.20
CA GLU A 24 5.57 -0.42 6.28
C GLU A 24 7.06 -0.33 5.95
N CYS A 25 7.72 0.77 6.33
CA CYS A 25 9.16 0.97 6.28
C CYS A 25 9.77 0.58 4.91
N GLY A 26 10.42 -0.57 4.79
CA GLY A 26 10.95 -1.09 3.52
C GLY A 26 9.87 -1.28 2.45
N GLY A 27 8.68 -1.72 2.84
CA GLY A 27 7.51 -1.82 1.95
C GLY A 27 7.06 -0.45 1.44
N PHE A 28 7.07 0.56 2.31
CA PHE A 28 6.79 1.94 1.91
C PHE A 28 7.82 2.47 0.91
N LEU A 29 9.11 2.23 1.14
CA LEU A 29 10.18 2.61 0.23
C LEU A 29 10.06 1.90 -1.13
N TYR A 30 9.63 0.64 -1.13
CA TYR A 30 9.38 -0.12 -2.35
C TYR A 30 8.26 0.47 -3.22
N LEU A 31 7.27 1.14 -2.62
CA LEU A 31 6.18 1.80 -3.36
C LEU A 31 6.61 3.10 -4.06
N HIS A 32 7.79 3.64 -3.77
CA HIS A 32 8.30 4.86 -4.41
C HIS A 32 8.63 4.63 -5.89
N GLU A 33 8.82 5.72 -6.61
CA GLU A 33 9.31 5.69 -7.99
C GLU A 33 10.77 5.25 -8.06
N TYR A 34 11.58 5.73 -7.12
CA TYR A 34 13.00 5.41 -7.03
C TYR A 34 13.46 5.13 -5.60
N LEU A 35 14.51 4.30 -5.51
CA LEU A 35 15.31 4.14 -4.30
C LEU A 35 16.74 4.58 -4.60
N GLU A 36 17.27 5.54 -3.83
CA GLU A 36 18.63 6.04 -3.96
C GLU A 36 19.54 5.35 -2.94
N THR A 37 20.58 4.67 -3.41
CA THR A 37 21.59 4.03 -2.57
C THR A 37 22.52 5.04 -1.92
N PRO A 38 23.36 4.63 -0.92
CA PRO A 38 24.39 5.50 -0.36
C PRO A 38 25.35 6.09 -1.41
N ASP A 39 25.63 5.35 -2.48
CA ASP A 39 26.49 5.75 -3.61
C ASP A 39 25.77 6.66 -4.62
N LYS A 40 24.57 7.12 -4.28
CA LYS A 40 23.75 8.02 -5.13
C LYS A 40 23.20 7.41 -6.42
N GLU A 41 23.27 6.11 -6.56
CA GLU A 41 22.62 5.41 -7.67
C GLU A 41 21.12 5.26 -7.39
N LYS A 42 20.30 5.48 -8.43
CA LYS A 42 18.83 5.37 -8.34
C LYS A 42 18.33 4.11 -9.03
N TYR A 43 17.58 3.34 -8.31
CA TYR A 43 16.93 2.14 -8.81
C TYR A 43 15.42 2.36 -8.91
N PRO A 44 14.79 2.03 -10.04
CA PRO A 44 13.33 2.12 -10.18
C PRO A 44 12.65 1.11 -9.27
N MET A 45 11.59 1.55 -8.59
CA MET A 45 10.76 0.75 -7.70
C MET A 45 9.34 0.59 -8.29
N ALA A 46 8.34 0.34 -7.44
CA ALA A 46 6.97 0.11 -7.91
C ALA A 46 6.28 1.33 -8.54
N GLY A 47 6.74 2.55 -8.27
CA GLY A 47 6.25 3.78 -8.90
C GLY A 47 4.82 4.20 -8.54
N ILE A 48 4.27 3.71 -7.43
CA ILE A 48 2.95 4.10 -6.93
C ILE A 48 3.02 5.48 -6.26
N ILE A 49 4.08 5.73 -5.50
CA ILE A 49 4.35 7.00 -4.83
C ILE A 49 5.41 7.73 -5.64
N ARG A 50 5.06 8.90 -6.17
CA ARG A 50 6.03 9.75 -6.88
C ARG A 50 7.01 10.32 -5.87
N GLY A 51 8.27 9.92 -5.98
CA GLY A 51 9.33 10.36 -5.08
C GLY A 51 10.44 9.34 -4.96
N THR A 52 11.43 9.69 -4.16
CA THR A 52 12.65 8.89 -3.96
C THR A 52 12.82 8.57 -2.48
N GLY A 53 12.92 7.27 -2.17
CA GLY A 53 13.47 6.83 -0.90
C GLY A 53 14.99 6.89 -0.93
N TYR A 54 15.63 7.35 0.14
CA TYR A 54 17.09 7.51 0.19
C TYR A 54 17.67 7.16 1.55
N ASN A 55 18.94 6.71 1.56
CA ASN A 55 19.66 6.50 2.80
C ASN A 55 20.14 7.85 3.35
N ALA A 56 19.70 8.19 4.56
CA ALA A 56 20.03 9.45 5.19
C ALA A 56 21.38 9.42 5.95
N GLY A 57 22.10 8.30 5.96
CA GLY A 57 23.40 8.13 6.60
C GLY A 57 23.40 8.14 8.12
N LYS A 58 22.26 8.40 8.75
CA LYS A 58 22.07 8.43 10.20
C LYS A 58 20.66 8.01 10.57
N LEU A 59 20.47 7.61 11.83
CA LEU A 59 19.15 7.29 12.37
C LEU A 59 18.20 8.49 12.20
N GLN A 60 17.09 8.27 11.52
CA GLN A 60 16.10 9.31 11.23
C GLN A 60 15.05 9.40 12.33
N ARG A 61 14.47 8.26 12.67
CA ARG A 61 13.48 8.17 13.73
C ARG A 61 13.64 6.88 14.52
N PHE A 62 13.32 6.99 15.81
CA PHE A 62 13.30 5.86 16.74
C PHE A 62 12.26 6.11 17.81
N GLY A 63 11.48 5.08 18.13
CA GLY A 63 10.63 5.02 19.31
C GLY A 63 9.15 4.79 19.01
N TYR A 64 8.39 4.80 20.08
CA TYR A 64 6.94 4.61 20.04
C TYR A 64 6.23 5.91 19.70
N MET A 65 5.08 5.76 19.01
CA MET A 65 4.27 6.89 18.61
C MET A 65 2.80 6.52 18.50
N SER A 66 1.97 7.55 18.48
CA SER A 66 0.59 7.49 18.05
C SER A 66 0.48 8.01 16.63
N VAL A 67 -0.20 7.27 15.77
CA VAL A 67 -0.48 7.63 14.36
C VAL A 67 -1.94 8.01 14.27
N LYS A 68 -2.22 9.28 14.06
CA LYS A 68 -3.57 9.83 13.97
C LYS A 68 -3.96 10.04 12.51
N SER A 69 -5.09 9.51 12.11
CA SER A 69 -5.59 9.70 10.75
C SER A 69 -6.21 11.08 10.56
N VAL A 70 -5.82 11.79 9.48
CA VAL A 70 -6.37 13.13 9.15
C VAL A 70 -7.61 13.04 8.28
N LYS A 71 -7.90 11.84 7.73
CA LYS A 71 -9.08 11.53 6.93
C LYS A 71 -9.55 10.10 7.22
N ASN A 72 -10.69 9.68 6.68
CA ASN A 72 -11.08 8.28 6.75
C ASN A 72 -10.18 7.44 5.86
N THR A 73 -9.70 6.31 6.40
CA THR A 73 -8.82 5.36 5.72
C THR A 73 -9.24 3.93 6.02
N MET A 74 -8.61 2.98 5.34
CA MET A 74 -8.79 1.56 5.63
C MET A 74 -8.57 1.23 7.12
N LEU A 75 -7.57 1.82 7.76
CA LEU A 75 -7.16 1.45 9.12
C LEU A 75 -7.83 2.26 10.22
N ALA A 76 -8.27 3.49 9.95
CA ALA A 76 -8.82 4.39 10.95
C ALA A 76 -9.75 5.44 10.33
N ASP A 77 -10.76 5.85 11.09
CA ASP A 77 -11.56 7.02 10.72
C ASP A 77 -10.81 8.31 11.07
N LYS A 78 -11.25 9.40 10.48
CA LYS A 78 -10.69 10.73 10.75
C LYS A 78 -10.61 11.00 12.27
N ASN A 79 -9.45 11.46 12.72
CA ASN A 79 -9.11 11.74 14.11
C ASN A 79 -8.95 10.51 15.03
N GLN A 80 -9.16 9.31 14.56
CA GLN A 80 -8.78 8.11 15.30
C GLN A 80 -7.27 7.89 15.22
N SER A 81 -6.72 7.27 16.26
CA SER A 81 -5.29 7.01 16.37
C SER A 81 -5.03 5.55 16.67
N PHE A 82 -3.88 5.06 16.21
CA PHE A 82 -3.35 3.76 16.56
C PHE A 82 -1.89 3.85 16.99
N ARG A 83 -1.42 2.86 17.74
CA ARG A 83 -0.05 2.80 18.24
C ARG A 83 0.87 2.19 17.19
N ALA A 84 2.05 2.76 17.08
CA ALA A 84 3.09 2.31 16.17
C ALA A 84 4.48 2.52 16.76
N HIS A 85 5.48 2.03 16.05
CA HIS A 85 6.89 2.18 16.36
C HIS A 85 7.66 2.50 15.08
N GLU A 86 8.64 3.39 15.15
CA GLU A 86 9.57 3.64 14.05
C GLU A 86 11.00 3.30 14.46
N PHE A 87 11.74 2.75 13.49
CA PHE A 87 13.19 2.57 13.58
C PHE A 87 13.77 2.49 12.17
N HIS A 88 14.27 3.61 11.64
CA HIS A 88 14.80 3.64 10.28
C HIS A 88 15.93 4.65 10.08
N TYR A 89 16.85 4.29 9.16
CA TYR A 89 17.95 5.11 8.66
C TYR A 89 17.66 5.70 7.27
N TRP A 90 16.62 5.22 6.64
CA TRP A 90 16.15 5.70 5.35
C TRP A 90 15.12 6.81 5.53
N ASN A 91 15.00 7.65 4.52
CA ASN A 91 14.01 8.72 4.50
C ASN A 91 13.35 8.78 3.11
N SER A 92 12.42 9.69 2.93
CA SER A 92 11.70 9.93 1.69
C SER A 92 11.57 11.43 1.45
N ASP A 93 11.70 11.86 0.19
CA ASP A 93 11.36 13.21 -0.24
C ASP A 93 9.82 13.41 -0.36
N CYS A 94 9.06 12.30 -0.32
CA CYS A 94 7.60 12.27 -0.31
C CYS A 94 7.07 11.42 0.86
N PRO A 95 7.14 11.88 2.11
CA PRO A 95 6.76 11.10 3.29
C PRO A 95 5.25 10.92 3.45
N GLY A 96 4.42 11.60 2.64
CA GLY A 96 2.97 11.60 2.77
C GLY A 96 2.44 12.54 3.86
N SER A 97 1.12 12.69 3.92
CA SER A 97 0.46 13.63 4.86
C SER A 97 -0.94 13.16 5.31
N ASP A 98 -1.29 11.91 5.06
CA ASP A 98 -2.61 11.37 5.42
C ASP A 98 -2.70 10.97 6.90
N TYR A 99 -1.56 11.02 7.61
CA TYR A 99 -1.47 10.78 9.04
C TYR A 99 -0.61 11.85 9.73
N GLU A 100 -0.93 12.11 10.99
CA GLU A 100 -0.12 12.87 11.93
C GLU A 100 0.52 11.89 12.90
N VAL A 101 1.84 11.81 12.94
CA VAL A 101 2.56 10.99 13.92
C VAL A 101 2.93 11.84 15.12
N ILE A 102 2.64 11.33 16.32
CA ILE A 102 2.88 11.99 17.61
C ILE A 102 3.83 11.10 18.39
N LYS A 103 5.04 11.56 18.61
CA LYS A 103 6.08 10.80 19.32
C LYS A 103 5.79 10.74 20.80
N ALA A 104 5.87 9.53 21.38
CA ALA A 104 5.52 9.33 22.80
C ALA A 104 6.51 9.96 23.79
N SER A 105 7.77 10.20 23.40
CA SER A 105 8.82 10.71 24.31
C SER A 105 8.75 12.21 24.56
N ASP A 106 8.31 12.99 23.58
CA ASP A 106 8.39 14.46 23.61
C ASP A 106 7.15 15.16 23.01
N ASN A 107 6.15 14.39 22.61
CA ASN A 107 4.93 14.86 21.93
C ASN A 107 5.19 15.65 20.65
N SER A 108 6.39 15.55 20.06
CA SER A 108 6.64 16.15 18.75
C SER A 108 5.77 15.52 17.68
N THR A 109 5.30 16.35 16.75
CA THR A 109 4.40 15.95 15.70
C THR A 109 5.04 16.08 14.33
N ALA A 110 4.64 15.24 13.38
CA ALA A 110 5.00 15.36 11.98
C ALA A 110 3.91 14.74 11.10
N SER A 111 3.76 15.27 9.89
CA SER A 111 2.94 14.62 8.86
C SER A 111 3.68 13.41 8.31
N ALA A 112 2.95 12.33 8.05
CA ALA A 112 3.53 11.10 7.50
C ALA A 112 2.48 10.24 6.79
N GLY A 113 2.97 9.34 5.94
CA GLY A 113 2.22 8.24 5.36
C GLY A 113 1.12 8.62 4.39
N TYR A 114 0.73 7.62 3.64
CA TYR A 114 -0.38 7.62 2.70
C TYR A 114 -1.45 6.66 3.20
N GLY A 115 -2.69 7.09 3.14
CA GLY A 115 -3.85 6.29 3.52
C GLY A 115 -4.98 6.43 2.52
N SER A 116 -5.60 5.31 2.16
CA SER A 116 -6.83 5.26 1.37
C SER A 116 -7.76 4.17 1.91
N ASP A 117 -8.85 3.90 1.22
CA ASP A 117 -9.75 2.79 1.55
C ASP A 117 -9.09 1.40 1.36
N THR A 118 -7.93 1.35 0.69
CA THR A 118 -7.23 0.10 0.35
C THR A 118 -5.73 0.12 0.62
N LEU A 119 -5.15 1.28 1.00
CA LEU A 119 -3.72 1.41 1.22
C LEU A 119 -3.42 2.06 2.57
N TYR A 120 -2.46 1.48 3.29
CA TYR A 120 -1.62 2.15 4.27
C TYR A 120 -0.17 2.04 3.81
N ALA A 121 0.55 3.16 3.71
CA ALA A 121 1.97 3.18 3.40
C ALA A 121 2.71 4.26 4.20
N GLY A 122 3.74 3.89 4.94
CA GLY A 122 4.51 4.81 5.78
C GLY A 122 5.67 4.14 6.49
N PHE A 123 6.48 4.93 7.21
CA PHE A 123 7.55 4.40 8.04
C PHE A 123 7.06 3.72 9.33
N PRO A 124 5.96 4.19 9.99
CA PRO A 124 5.52 3.58 11.23
C PRO A 124 5.10 2.13 11.05
N HIS A 125 5.62 1.25 11.93
CA HIS A 125 5.21 -0.14 12.07
C HIS A 125 4.04 -0.23 13.04
N ILE A 126 2.92 -0.79 12.59
CA ILE A 126 1.69 -0.91 13.38
C ILE A 126 1.85 -1.96 14.46
N TYR A 127 1.52 -1.61 15.70
CA TYR A 127 1.45 -2.57 16.79
C TYR A 127 0.05 -3.17 16.89
N PHE A 128 -0.23 -4.23 16.14
CA PHE A 128 -1.56 -4.83 16.02
C PHE A 128 -2.16 -5.31 17.34
N TYR A 129 -1.36 -5.88 18.25
CA TYR A 129 -1.84 -6.33 19.56
C TYR A 129 -2.38 -5.21 20.46
N GLY A 130 -1.97 -3.99 20.23
CA GLY A 130 -2.47 -2.81 20.93
C GLY A 130 -3.54 -2.04 20.15
N ASN A 131 -3.98 -2.56 18.99
CA ASN A 131 -4.89 -1.89 18.07
C ASN A 131 -5.80 -2.92 17.38
N GLU A 132 -6.60 -3.63 18.15
CA GLU A 132 -7.49 -4.69 17.64
C GLU A 132 -8.39 -4.19 16.51
N ASN A 133 -8.96 -3.00 16.64
CA ASN A 133 -9.80 -2.38 15.62
C ASN A 133 -9.07 -2.20 14.28
N VAL A 134 -7.75 -1.93 14.27
CA VAL A 134 -6.96 -1.76 13.05
C VAL A 134 -6.84 -3.09 12.32
N ALA A 135 -6.59 -4.19 13.05
CA ALA A 135 -6.54 -5.52 12.47
C ALA A 135 -7.90 -5.94 11.89
N GLU A 136 -8.99 -5.71 12.62
CA GLU A 136 -10.36 -5.99 12.17
C GLU A 136 -10.69 -5.22 10.89
N ARG A 137 -10.42 -3.92 10.84
CA ARG A 137 -10.68 -3.06 9.67
C ARG A 137 -9.90 -3.53 8.44
N PHE A 138 -8.64 -3.94 8.62
CA PHE A 138 -7.85 -4.51 7.52
C PHE A 138 -8.45 -5.83 7.02
N MET A 139 -8.85 -6.72 7.94
CA MET A 139 -9.51 -7.98 7.58
C MET A 139 -10.85 -7.75 6.87
N ASP A 140 -11.64 -6.78 7.29
CA ASP A 140 -12.90 -6.40 6.65
C ASP A 140 -12.65 -5.89 5.22
N ALA A 141 -11.63 -5.07 5.01
CA ALA A 141 -11.23 -4.61 3.68
C ALA A 141 -10.85 -5.80 2.78
N CYS A 142 -10.08 -6.77 3.30
CA CYS A 142 -9.71 -7.99 2.59
C CYS A 142 -10.93 -8.84 2.22
N MET A 143 -11.87 -9.01 3.15
CA MET A 143 -13.11 -9.77 2.91
C MET A 143 -14.00 -9.07 1.88
N LYS A 144 -14.12 -7.75 1.94
CA LYS A 144 -14.85 -6.94 0.97
C LYS A 144 -14.24 -7.09 -0.44
N TYR A 145 -12.93 -6.99 -0.56
CA TYR A 145 -12.22 -7.20 -1.80
C TYR A 145 -12.49 -8.61 -2.37
N LYS A 146 -12.35 -9.65 -1.54
CA LYS A 146 -12.60 -11.04 -1.93
C LYS A 146 -14.04 -11.26 -2.44
N LYS A 147 -15.03 -10.63 -1.77
CA LYS A 147 -16.44 -10.71 -2.19
C LYS A 147 -16.67 -10.05 -3.56
N ASN A 148 -16.14 -8.84 -3.74
CA ASN A 148 -16.27 -8.09 -4.99
C ASN A 148 -15.60 -8.83 -6.16
N SER A 149 -14.38 -9.33 -5.95
CA SER A 149 -13.65 -10.10 -6.96
C SER A 149 -14.37 -11.39 -7.38
N ARG A 150 -15.07 -12.04 -6.46
CA ARG A 150 -15.91 -13.21 -6.79
C ARG A 150 -17.14 -12.82 -7.61
N GLN A 151 -17.83 -11.73 -7.23
CA GLN A 151 -18.98 -11.23 -7.98
C GLN A 151 -18.58 -10.82 -9.41
N GLU A 152 -17.46 -10.16 -9.58
CA GLU A 152 -16.94 -9.83 -10.91
C GLU A 152 -16.61 -11.09 -11.72
N ALA A 153 -15.99 -12.09 -11.11
CA ALA A 153 -15.70 -13.36 -11.78
C ALA A 153 -16.96 -14.14 -12.18
N GLU A 154 -18.03 -14.04 -11.40
CA GLU A 154 -19.33 -14.65 -11.71
C GLU A 154 -20.10 -13.92 -12.83
N LEU A 155 -19.88 -12.60 -12.98
CA LEU A 155 -20.50 -11.80 -14.04
C LEU A 155 -19.86 -12.03 -15.41
N ILE A 156 -18.59 -12.44 -15.49
CA ILE A 156 -17.89 -12.65 -16.76
C ILE A 156 -18.61 -13.65 -17.68
N PRO A 157 -19.08 -14.83 -17.20
CA PRO A 157 -19.86 -15.77 -18.05
C PRO A 157 -21.20 -15.21 -18.53
N GLU A 158 -21.82 -14.30 -17.78
CA GLU A 158 -23.05 -13.62 -18.18
C GLU A 158 -22.80 -12.61 -19.33
N LEU A 159 -21.66 -11.89 -19.26
CA LEU A 159 -21.23 -10.97 -20.31
C LEU A 159 -20.94 -11.69 -21.63
N ASP A 160 -20.45 -12.93 -21.59
CA ASP A 160 -20.22 -13.75 -22.78
C ASP A 160 -21.54 -14.08 -23.57
N LYS A 161 -22.68 -13.97 -22.90
CA LYS A 161 -24.01 -14.21 -23.52
C LYS A 161 -24.56 -12.98 -24.24
N ILE A 162 -24.00 -11.80 -24.02
CA ILE A 162 -24.46 -10.54 -24.64
C ILE A 162 -23.93 -10.46 -26.08
N LYS A 163 -24.85 -10.43 -27.07
CA LYS A 163 -24.48 -10.25 -28.49
C LYS A 163 -23.81 -8.89 -28.70
N GLY A 164 -22.57 -8.89 -29.24
CA GLY A 164 -21.84 -7.67 -29.63
C GLY A 164 -20.65 -7.33 -28.76
N ILE A 165 -20.36 -8.09 -27.72
CA ILE A 165 -19.12 -7.92 -26.94
C ILE A 165 -17.92 -8.44 -27.74
N ASN A 166 -16.86 -7.66 -27.80
CA ASN A 166 -15.59 -8.08 -28.40
C ASN A 166 -14.96 -9.20 -27.53
N ARG A 167 -15.13 -10.45 -28.00
CA ARG A 167 -14.63 -11.65 -27.31
C ARG A 167 -13.11 -11.60 -27.03
N ASP A 168 -12.33 -10.97 -27.91
CA ASP A 168 -10.89 -10.86 -27.73
C ASP A 168 -10.54 -9.93 -26.56
N ALA A 169 -11.30 -8.86 -26.34
CA ALA A 169 -11.12 -7.98 -25.18
C ALA A 169 -11.49 -8.69 -23.88
N VAL A 170 -12.60 -9.46 -23.89
CA VAL A 170 -13.03 -10.26 -22.74
C VAL A 170 -12.04 -11.38 -22.45
N MET A 171 -11.51 -12.06 -23.45
CA MET A 171 -10.51 -13.12 -23.29
C MET A 171 -9.16 -12.58 -22.81
N LYS A 172 -8.74 -11.41 -23.28
CA LYS A 172 -7.55 -10.72 -22.76
C LYS A 172 -7.73 -10.32 -21.30
N ALA A 173 -8.88 -9.76 -20.93
CA ALA A 173 -9.22 -9.44 -19.54
C ALA A 173 -9.25 -10.71 -18.68
N LYS A 174 -9.84 -11.81 -19.15
CA LYS A 174 -9.91 -13.11 -18.46
C LYS A 174 -8.53 -13.78 -18.30
N ALA A 175 -7.68 -13.75 -19.35
CA ALA A 175 -6.30 -14.25 -19.27
C ALA A 175 -5.46 -13.44 -18.29
N HIS A 176 -5.64 -12.13 -18.26
CA HIS A 176 -5.02 -11.23 -17.32
C HIS A 176 -5.48 -11.53 -15.89
N TRP A 177 -6.78 -11.74 -15.68
CA TRP A 177 -7.38 -12.07 -14.39
C TRP A 177 -6.92 -13.44 -13.85
N ASN A 178 -6.88 -14.47 -14.70
CA ASN A 178 -6.42 -15.80 -14.32
C ASN A 178 -4.89 -15.83 -14.01
N GLY A 179 -4.11 -14.92 -14.58
CA GLY A 179 -2.70 -14.71 -14.22
C GLY A 179 -2.50 -14.19 -12.80
N ILE A 180 -3.46 -13.41 -12.29
CA ILE A 180 -3.45 -12.84 -10.93
C ILE A 180 -3.94 -13.87 -9.88
N ALA A 181 -4.80 -14.81 -10.28
CA ALA A 181 -5.46 -15.76 -9.38
C ALA A 181 -4.64 -17.06 -9.11
N LYS A 182 -3.39 -17.16 -9.54
CA LYS A 182 -2.55 -18.31 -9.19
C LYS A 182 -2.17 -18.26 -7.71
N PRO A 183 -2.47 -19.32 -6.93
CA PRO A 183 -2.02 -19.39 -5.54
C PRO A 183 -0.49 -19.37 -5.49
N LEU A 184 0.04 -18.57 -4.60
CA LEU A 184 1.44 -18.66 -4.18
C LEU A 184 1.62 -20.03 -3.49
N HIS A 185 2.41 -20.90 -4.10
CA HIS A 185 2.93 -22.11 -3.46
C HIS A 185 4.16 -21.78 -2.64
#